data_bc6cd5e010396480d1c25a7b8489a159
#
_entry.id   bc6cd5e010396480d1c25a7b8489a159
#
_cell.length_a   1.000
_cell.length_b   1.000
_cell.length_c   1.000
_cell.angle_alpha   90.00
_cell.angle_beta   90.00
_cell.angle_gamma   90.00
#
_symmetry.space_group_name_H-M   'P 1'
#
loop_
_entity.id
_entity.type
_entity.pdbx_description
1 polymer ?
#
loop_
_entity_poly.entity_id
_entity_poly.type
_entity_poly.pdbx_seq_one_letter_code
_entity_poly.pdbx_strand_id
1 'polypeptide(L)'
;LRLGKILNEPQSPNTIPNDAARISVSAMWFAGLCVLATFGAMALVRGALQSLNFYGLAWELLFAFVILLACLAFFPAVNALRKAAKARTAHSKNDLVEMRIATSEARDSALLTFGWGSFGLVALAFICFILTNDAAVGKTFFFLPLMSAKWWLVTKSFLLNNLFIFVVAEILVLVWGLVVALARMLPGPAGKPIRALAIIYCDVFRGLPAVVTLYLIGFGLPISGLPELVVPKIVGLFTDLSVLSPAELKTATRIPVIWWCVLALTLTYGAYVAEVYRSGIESIHWSQVSAARSLGLSYMQTMRYVIIPQAVKRILAPLLNDFIGLQKDTALVQVVGVIDAFNQSRIIASNAFNLSAVTIVAILFVLITIPQARFVDKLIERDNARTRAGG
;
A
#
# COMPACT_ATOMS: atom_id res chain seq x y z
N LEU A 1 -13.75 -25.49 13.04
CA LEU A 1 -13.50 -26.94 12.77
C LEU A 1 -14.78 -27.72 12.39
N ARG A 2 -16.02 -27.28 12.76
CA ARG A 2 -17.29 -27.89 12.33
C ARG A 2 -17.74 -27.44 10.93
N LEU A 3 -17.39 -26.23 10.49
CA LEU A 3 -17.73 -25.73 9.15
C LEU A 3 -17.02 -26.48 8.01
N GLY A 4 -15.79 -26.96 8.22
CA GLY A 4 -15.05 -27.73 7.22
C GLY A 4 -15.60 -29.16 6.98
N LYS A 5 -16.26 -29.75 7.98
CA LYS A 5 -16.90 -31.07 7.83
C LYS A 5 -18.20 -31.04 7.04
N ILE A 6 -18.95 -29.93 7.14
CA ILE A 6 -20.22 -29.74 6.40
C ILE A 6 -19.96 -29.55 4.88
N LEU A 7 -18.73 -29.18 4.52
CA LEU A 7 -18.33 -28.88 3.13
C LEU A 7 -17.95 -30.12 2.31
N ASN A 8 -17.60 -31.24 2.94
CA ASN A 8 -16.99 -32.41 2.27
C ASN A 8 -17.78 -33.74 2.40
N GLU A 9 -18.92 -33.78 3.07
CA GLU A 9 -19.73 -35.00 3.08
C GLU A 9 -20.64 -35.05 1.84
N PRO A 10 -20.69 -36.18 1.09
CA PRO A 10 -21.66 -36.38 0.01
C PRO A 10 -23.06 -36.46 0.63
N GLN A 11 -23.76 -35.33 0.61
CA GLN A 11 -25.13 -35.24 1.13
C GLN A 11 -26.09 -35.99 0.20
N SER A 12 -27.08 -36.66 0.79
CA SER A 12 -28.12 -37.34 0.02
C SER A 12 -28.85 -36.34 -0.90
N PRO A 13 -29.27 -36.73 -2.11
CA PRO A 13 -29.94 -35.84 -3.08
C PRO A 13 -31.14 -35.09 -2.53
N ASN A 14 -31.81 -35.63 -1.52
CA ASN A 14 -33.05 -35.08 -0.94
C ASN A 14 -32.84 -33.96 0.09
N THR A 15 -31.62 -33.80 0.65
CA THR A 15 -31.33 -32.78 1.69
C THR A 15 -30.85 -31.49 1.12
N ILE A 16 -30.25 -31.46 -0.07
CA ILE A 16 -29.60 -30.32 -0.69
C ILE A 16 -30.51 -29.09 -0.88
N PRO A 17 -31.76 -29.17 -1.41
CA PRO A 17 -32.63 -28.01 -1.58
C PRO A 17 -33.09 -27.41 -0.25
N ASN A 18 -33.27 -28.25 0.80
CA ASN A 18 -33.68 -27.80 2.11
C ASN A 18 -32.61 -27.05 2.85
N ASP A 19 -31.34 -27.47 2.71
CA ASP A 19 -30.19 -26.79 3.31
C ASP A 19 -29.93 -25.43 2.65
N ALA A 20 -30.01 -25.33 1.31
CA ALA A 20 -29.96 -24.08 0.61
C ALA A 20 -31.04 -23.09 1.04
N ALA A 21 -32.27 -23.60 1.26
CA ALA A 21 -33.37 -22.78 1.73
C ALA A 21 -33.14 -22.27 3.17
N ARG A 22 -32.64 -23.13 4.08
CA ARG A 22 -32.30 -22.73 5.45
C ARG A 22 -31.23 -21.66 5.48
N ILE A 23 -30.12 -21.81 4.72
CA ILE A 23 -29.03 -20.82 4.63
C ILE A 23 -29.57 -19.52 4.02
N SER A 24 -30.41 -19.56 3.01
CA SER A 24 -31.01 -18.36 2.40
C SER A 24 -31.95 -17.62 3.34
N VAL A 25 -32.74 -18.33 4.14
CA VAL A 25 -33.60 -17.73 5.17
C VAL A 25 -32.75 -17.10 6.28
N SER A 26 -31.70 -17.79 6.75
CA SER A 26 -30.80 -17.22 7.76
C SER A 26 -30.04 -15.98 7.24
N ALA A 27 -29.67 -15.93 5.96
CA ALA A 27 -29.11 -14.75 5.33
C ALA A 27 -30.09 -13.56 5.29
N MET A 28 -31.38 -13.82 5.07
CA MET A 28 -32.43 -12.77 5.13
C MET A 28 -32.59 -12.20 6.55
N TRP A 29 -32.63 -13.06 7.56
CA TRP A 29 -32.69 -12.63 8.96
C TRP A 29 -31.43 -11.83 9.33
N PHE A 30 -30.28 -12.29 8.88
CA PHE A 30 -29.00 -11.58 9.11
C PHE A 30 -28.97 -10.20 8.45
N ALA A 31 -29.46 -10.06 7.20
CA ALA A 31 -29.61 -8.76 6.54
C ALA A 31 -30.53 -7.82 7.32
N GLY A 32 -31.65 -8.32 7.84
CA GLY A 32 -32.55 -7.57 8.71
C GLY A 32 -31.85 -7.10 9.99
N LEU A 33 -31.09 -7.97 10.62
CA LEU A 33 -30.29 -7.65 11.82
C LEU A 33 -29.24 -6.58 11.52
N CYS A 34 -28.56 -6.64 10.36
CA CYS A 34 -27.61 -5.62 9.93
C CYS A 34 -28.27 -4.23 9.81
N VAL A 35 -29.46 -4.15 9.21
CA VAL A 35 -30.19 -2.87 9.08
C VAL A 35 -30.64 -2.34 10.45
N LEU A 36 -31.17 -3.20 11.30
CA LEU A 36 -31.57 -2.82 12.66
C LEU A 36 -30.39 -2.34 13.50
N ALA A 37 -29.26 -3.06 13.43
CA ALA A 37 -28.03 -2.66 14.10
C ALA A 37 -27.52 -1.31 13.58
N THR A 38 -27.57 -1.07 12.26
CA THR A 38 -27.20 0.20 11.66
C THR A 38 -28.08 1.34 12.14
N PHE A 39 -29.39 1.12 12.20
CA PHE A 39 -30.33 2.12 12.70
C PHE A 39 -30.06 2.46 14.17
N GLY A 40 -29.87 1.45 15.03
CA GLY A 40 -29.52 1.63 16.44
C GLY A 40 -28.20 2.38 16.64
N ALA A 41 -27.19 2.03 15.86
CA ALA A 41 -25.90 2.69 15.87
C ALA A 41 -26.00 4.17 15.45
N MET A 42 -26.76 4.48 14.40
CA MET A 42 -26.98 5.86 13.97
C MET A 42 -27.75 6.67 15.01
N ALA A 43 -28.68 6.07 15.73
CA ALA A 43 -29.38 6.73 16.84
C ALA A 43 -28.43 7.10 18.00
N LEU A 44 -27.49 6.20 18.35
CA LEU A 44 -26.44 6.48 19.35
C LEU A 44 -25.51 7.60 18.92
N VAL A 45 -25.03 7.54 17.66
CA VAL A 45 -24.14 8.59 17.11
C VAL A 45 -24.85 9.94 17.04
N ARG A 46 -26.15 9.95 16.68
CA ARG A 46 -26.97 11.15 16.68
C ARG A 46 -27.00 11.81 18.06
N GLY A 47 -27.25 11.02 19.11
CA GLY A 47 -27.24 11.51 20.49
C GLY A 47 -25.88 12.11 20.89
N ALA A 48 -24.77 11.45 20.54
CA ALA A 48 -23.42 11.93 20.80
C ALA A 48 -23.11 13.24 20.06
N LEU A 49 -23.49 13.38 18.80
CA LEU A 49 -23.26 14.59 18.00
C LEU A 49 -24.12 15.77 18.47
N GLN A 50 -25.34 15.52 18.94
CA GLN A 50 -26.20 16.54 19.51
C GLN A 50 -25.63 17.10 20.81
N SER A 51 -25.05 16.25 21.67
CA SER A 51 -24.38 16.68 22.90
C SER A 51 -23.17 17.57 22.66
N LEU A 52 -22.57 17.49 21.47
CA LEU A 52 -21.42 18.30 21.04
C LEU A 52 -21.78 19.59 20.31
N ASN A 53 -23.05 19.90 20.11
CA ASN A 53 -23.53 20.99 19.23
C ASN A 53 -22.97 20.91 17.79
N PHE A 54 -22.66 19.71 17.32
CA PHE A 54 -22.07 19.47 15.99
C PHE A 54 -23.06 18.82 15.03
N TYR A 55 -24.35 18.90 15.31
CA TYR A 55 -25.41 18.25 14.54
C TYR A 55 -26.04 19.20 13.52
N GLY A 56 -26.19 18.75 12.28
CA GLY A 56 -26.76 19.54 11.18
C GLY A 56 -27.31 18.67 10.04
N LEU A 57 -27.90 19.29 9.05
CA LEU A 57 -28.52 18.61 7.90
C LEU A 57 -27.58 17.62 7.19
N ALA A 58 -26.30 17.94 7.12
CA ALA A 58 -25.29 17.07 6.49
C ALA A 58 -25.20 15.69 7.18
N TRP A 59 -25.33 15.64 8.49
CA TRP A 59 -25.34 14.39 9.26
C TRP A 59 -26.60 13.57 9.03
N GLU A 60 -27.76 14.20 8.92
CA GLU A 60 -29.03 13.51 8.59
C GLU A 60 -28.94 12.85 7.22
N LEU A 61 -28.40 13.56 6.22
CA LEU A 61 -28.19 13.02 4.88
C LEU A 61 -27.18 11.84 4.90
N LEU A 62 -26.10 11.97 5.67
CA LEU A 62 -25.12 10.90 5.83
C LEU A 62 -25.75 9.66 6.49
N PHE A 63 -26.54 9.83 7.54
CA PHE A 63 -27.24 8.72 8.21
C PHE A 63 -28.23 8.02 7.29
N ALA A 64 -29.03 8.80 6.55
CA ALA A 64 -29.91 8.25 5.54
C ALA A 64 -29.17 7.45 4.47
N PHE A 65 -28.02 7.95 4.03
CA PHE A 65 -27.15 7.26 3.07
C PHE A 65 -26.56 5.96 3.64
N VAL A 66 -26.08 5.97 4.89
CA VAL A 66 -25.54 4.76 5.55
C VAL A 66 -26.62 3.69 5.75
N ILE A 67 -27.85 4.09 6.12
CA ILE A 67 -28.99 3.16 6.23
C ILE A 67 -29.34 2.60 4.85
N LEU A 68 -29.34 3.42 3.82
CA LEU A 68 -29.59 2.98 2.44
C LEU A 68 -28.52 1.95 2.00
N LEU A 69 -27.25 2.18 2.30
CA LEU A 69 -26.17 1.23 2.05
C LEU A 69 -26.39 -0.09 2.81
N ALA A 70 -26.82 -0.05 4.06
CA ALA A 70 -27.13 -1.26 4.82
C ALA A 70 -28.29 -2.05 4.18
N CYS A 71 -29.26 -1.37 3.59
CA CYS A 71 -30.35 -2.02 2.85
C CYS A 71 -29.87 -2.77 1.60
N LEU A 72 -28.70 -2.42 1.03
CA LEU A 72 -28.11 -3.19 -0.08
C LEU A 72 -27.79 -4.64 0.31
N ALA A 73 -27.62 -4.95 1.60
CA ALA A 73 -27.43 -6.32 2.08
C ALA A 73 -28.64 -7.23 1.79
N PHE A 74 -29.84 -6.66 1.60
CA PHE A 74 -31.02 -7.43 1.19
C PHE A 74 -30.95 -7.93 -0.25
N PHE A 75 -30.21 -7.27 -1.14
CA PHE A 75 -30.14 -7.68 -2.54
C PHE A 75 -29.57 -9.09 -2.71
N PRO A 76 -28.40 -9.46 -2.20
CA PRO A 76 -27.90 -10.83 -2.27
C PRO A 76 -28.76 -11.80 -1.43
N ALA A 77 -29.35 -11.37 -0.31
CA ALA A 77 -30.25 -12.20 0.49
C ALA A 77 -31.53 -12.59 -0.27
N VAL A 78 -32.15 -11.63 -0.95
CA VAL A 78 -33.34 -11.90 -1.81
C VAL A 78 -32.94 -12.79 -2.98
N ASN A 79 -31.80 -12.57 -3.61
CA ASN A 79 -31.31 -13.46 -4.66
C ASN A 79 -31.08 -14.89 -4.17
N ALA A 80 -30.52 -15.05 -2.96
CA ALA A 80 -30.38 -16.37 -2.34
C ALA A 80 -31.73 -17.09 -2.19
N LEU A 81 -32.76 -16.39 -1.70
CA LEU A 81 -34.10 -16.96 -1.58
C LEU A 81 -34.73 -17.33 -2.93
N ARG A 82 -34.59 -16.44 -3.94
CA ARG A 82 -35.11 -16.73 -5.31
C ARG A 82 -34.45 -17.96 -5.91
N LYS A 83 -33.14 -18.09 -5.77
CA LYS A 83 -32.36 -19.23 -6.26
C LYS A 83 -32.66 -20.51 -5.47
N ALA A 84 -32.87 -20.42 -4.15
CA ALA A 84 -33.30 -21.54 -3.35
C ALA A 84 -34.75 -22.04 -3.73
N ALA A 85 -35.66 -21.10 -4.05
CA ALA A 85 -36.98 -21.45 -4.59
C ALA A 85 -36.85 -22.14 -5.96
N LYS A 86 -35.98 -21.64 -6.85
CA LYS A 86 -35.67 -22.27 -8.14
C LYS A 86 -35.12 -23.70 -7.98
N ALA A 87 -34.21 -23.90 -7.02
CA ALA A 87 -33.69 -25.23 -6.70
C ALA A 87 -34.81 -26.22 -6.26
N ARG A 88 -35.77 -25.76 -5.49
CA ARG A 88 -36.93 -26.58 -5.09
C ARG A 88 -37.83 -26.94 -6.29
N THR A 89 -38.10 -25.99 -7.19
CA THR A 89 -38.90 -26.26 -8.40
C THR A 89 -38.17 -27.17 -9.37
N ALA A 90 -36.86 -27.08 -9.52
CA ALA A 90 -36.06 -28.00 -10.32
C ALA A 90 -36.09 -29.43 -9.72
N HIS A 91 -36.03 -29.55 -8.40
CA HIS A 91 -36.15 -30.83 -7.69
C HIS A 91 -37.50 -31.50 -7.95
N SER A 92 -38.59 -30.74 -7.88
CA SER A 92 -39.94 -31.28 -8.16
C SER A 92 -40.14 -31.72 -9.62
N LYS A 93 -39.33 -31.19 -10.55
CA LYS A 93 -39.30 -31.57 -11.98
C LYS A 93 -38.27 -32.66 -12.30
N ASN A 94 -37.59 -33.22 -11.29
CA ASN A 94 -36.50 -34.20 -11.44
C ASN A 94 -35.32 -33.73 -12.27
N ASP A 95 -35.12 -32.41 -12.42
CA ASP A 95 -33.93 -31.83 -13.05
C ASP A 95 -32.80 -31.67 -12.03
N LEU A 96 -31.97 -32.70 -11.92
CA LEU A 96 -30.86 -32.76 -10.96
C LEU A 96 -29.74 -31.77 -11.28
N VAL A 97 -29.54 -31.40 -12.55
CA VAL A 97 -28.49 -30.47 -12.96
C VAL A 97 -28.85 -29.06 -12.57
N GLU A 98 -30.07 -28.61 -12.94
CA GLU A 98 -30.53 -27.26 -12.59
C GLU A 98 -30.70 -27.12 -11.07
N MET A 99 -31.13 -28.17 -10.36
CA MET A 99 -31.20 -28.19 -8.92
C MET A 99 -29.84 -27.93 -8.27
N ARG A 100 -28.78 -28.61 -8.71
CA ARG A 100 -27.41 -28.43 -8.15
C ARG A 100 -26.84 -27.04 -8.42
N ILE A 101 -27.02 -26.54 -9.64
CA ILE A 101 -26.57 -25.19 -10.02
C ILE A 101 -27.31 -24.16 -9.16
N ALA A 102 -28.63 -24.19 -9.10
CA ALA A 102 -29.40 -23.24 -8.32
C ALA A 102 -29.12 -23.31 -6.81
N THR A 103 -28.82 -24.51 -6.27
CA THR A 103 -28.42 -24.72 -4.87
C THR A 103 -27.04 -24.05 -4.59
N SER A 104 -26.04 -24.25 -5.45
CA SER A 104 -24.74 -23.63 -5.33
C SER A 104 -24.84 -22.09 -5.38
N GLU A 105 -25.56 -21.58 -6.36
CA GLU A 105 -25.76 -20.14 -6.52
C GLU A 105 -26.53 -19.49 -5.35
N ALA A 106 -27.52 -20.22 -4.77
CA ALA A 106 -28.22 -19.76 -3.58
C ALA A 106 -27.29 -19.64 -2.38
N ARG A 107 -26.40 -20.64 -2.20
CA ARG A 107 -25.41 -20.66 -1.14
C ARG A 107 -24.40 -19.53 -1.31
N ASP A 108 -23.87 -19.32 -2.51
CA ASP A 108 -22.91 -18.26 -2.80
C ASP A 108 -23.52 -16.87 -2.53
N SER A 109 -24.77 -16.66 -2.93
CA SER A 109 -25.51 -15.41 -2.63
C SER A 109 -25.75 -15.23 -1.12
N ALA A 110 -26.03 -16.29 -0.38
CA ALA A 110 -26.17 -16.23 1.08
C ALA A 110 -24.82 -15.92 1.76
N LEU A 111 -23.73 -16.55 1.32
CA LEU A 111 -22.38 -16.29 1.84
C LEU A 111 -21.93 -14.84 1.56
N LEU A 112 -22.28 -14.29 0.40
CA LEU A 112 -22.05 -12.87 0.11
C LEU A 112 -22.79 -11.96 1.09
N THR A 113 -24.05 -12.30 1.46
CA THR A 113 -24.81 -11.55 2.48
C THR A 113 -24.10 -11.57 3.83
N PHE A 114 -23.64 -12.74 4.28
CA PHE A 114 -22.91 -12.86 5.54
C PHE A 114 -21.57 -12.12 5.49
N GLY A 115 -20.82 -12.26 4.40
CA GLY A 115 -19.50 -11.61 4.24
C GLY A 115 -19.62 -10.08 4.28
N TRP A 116 -20.41 -9.49 3.40
CA TRP A 116 -20.59 -8.05 3.35
C TRP A 116 -21.32 -7.48 4.56
N GLY A 117 -22.33 -8.19 5.08
CA GLY A 117 -23.04 -7.79 6.28
C GLY A 117 -22.13 -7.78 7.52
N SER A 118 -21.30 -8.82 7.72
CA SER A 118 -20.33 -8.88 8.82
C SER A 118 -19.28 -7.80 8.71
N PHE A 119 -18.74 -7.56 7.51
CA PHE A 119 -17.80 -6.47 7.26
C PHE A 119 -18.45 -5.11 7.59
N GLY A 120 -19.68 -4.88 7.13
CA GLY A 120 -20.42 -3.66 7.42
C GLY A 120 -20.66 -3.45 8.92
N LEU A 121 -21.02 -4.50 9.65
CA LEU A 121 -21.22 -4.43 11.11
C LEU A 121 -19.93 -4.12 11.86
N VAL A 122 -18.82 -4.74 11.48
CA VAL A 122 -17.50 -4.46 12.10
C VAL A 122 -17.08 -3.01 11.83
N ALA A 123 -17.21 -2.54 10.59
CA ALA A 123 -16.92 -1.15 10.23
C ALA A 123 -17.82 -0.17 10.99
N LEU A 124 -19.12 -0.46 11.08
CA LEU A 124 -20.08 0.35 11.84
C LEU A 124 -19.74 0.40 13.33
N ALA A 125 -19.44 -0.76 13.95
CA ALA A 125 -19.05 -0.84 15.35
C ALA A 125 -17.79 0.00 15.63
N PHE A 126 -16.80 -0.06 14.71
CA PHE A 126 -15.59 0.74 14.83
C PHE A 126 -15.87 2.25 14.72
N ILE A 127 -16.69 2.66 13.75
CA ILE A 127 -17.10 4.08 13.60
C ILE A 127 -17.89 4.55 14.82
N CYS A 128 -18.83 3.75 15.32
CA CYS A 128 -19.60 4.07 16.52
C CYS A 128 -18.70 4.21 17.75
N PHE A 129 -17.74 3.29 17.92
CA PHE A 129 -16.76 3.35 19.01
C PHE A 129 -15.98 4.67 18.98
N ILE A 130 -15.51 5.09 17.80
CA ILE A 130 -14.80 6.37 17.65
C ILE A 130 -15.70 7.57 17.98
N LEU A 131 -16.93 7.60 17.45
CA LEU A 131 -17.82 8.76 17.55
C LEU A 131 -18.51 8.89 18.92
N THR A 132 -18.78 7.78 19.60
CA THR A 132 -19.40 7.80 20.94
C THR A 132 -18.40 7.95 22.07
N ASN A 133 -17.11 7.62 21.83
CA ASN A 133 -16.04 7.78 22.81
C ASN A 133 -15.35 9.13 22.66
N ASP A 134 -16.15 10.19 22.55
CA ASP A 134 -15.77 11.54 22.14
C ASP A 134 -14.65 12.15 22.98
N ALA A 135 -14.72 12.03 24.29
CA ALA A 135 -13.73 12.66 25.18
C ALA A 135 -12.33 12.05 25.03
N ALA A 136 -12.24 10.73 24.78
CA ALA A 136 -10.95 10.02 24.73
C ALA A 136 -10.45 9.82 23.30
N VAL A 137 -11.33 9.54 22.35
CA VAL A 137 -10.95 9.18 20.96
C VAL A 137 -11.29 10.30 19.99
N GLY A 138 -12.52 10.79 19.97
CA GLY A 138 -12.98 11.82 19.03
C GLY A 138 -12.17 13.10 19.16
N LYS A 139 -12.06 13.65 20.38
CA LYS A 139 -11.29 14.88 20.61
C LYS A 139 -9.79 14.70 20.38
N THR A 140 -9.24 13.51 20.66
CA THR A 140 -7.80 13.28 20.51
C THR A 140 -7.39 13.06 19.06
N PHE A 141 -8.15 12.28 18.29
CA PHE A 141 -7.73 11.82 16.95
C PHE A 141 -8.53 12.43 15.81
N PHE A 142 -9.75 12.90 16.04
CA PHE A 142 -10.70 13.33 15.00
C PHE A 142 -11.36 14.67 15.30
N PHE A 143 -10.64 15.59 15.95
CA PHE A 143 -11.17 16.93 16.23
C PHE A 143 -11.27 17.74 14.94
N LEU A 144 -12.45 17.71 14.31
CA LEU A 144 -12.71 18.30 12.99
C LEU A 144 -12.36 19.78 12.87
N PRO A 145 -12.59 20.66 13.88
CA PRO A 145 -12.19 22.07 13.79
C PRO A 145 -10.67 22.23 13.59
N LEU A 146 -9.85 21.45 14.29
CA LEU A 146 -8.40 21.50 14.13
C LEU A 146 -7.98 20.90 12.78
N MET A 147 -8.61 19.78 12.36
CA MET A 147 -8.31 19.14 11.09
C MET A 147 -8.60 20.10 9.93
N SER A 148 -9.76 20.73 9.89
CA SER A 148 -10.13 21.69 8.82
C SER A 148 -9.21 22.89 8.79
N ALA A 149 -8.85 23.47 9.96
CA ALA A 149 -7.96 24.60 10.04
C ALA A 149 -6.51 24.29 9.64
N LYS A 150 -6.04 23.05 9.84
CA LYS A 150 -4.64 22.65 9.59
C LYS A 150 -4.45 21.76 8.37
N TRP A 151 -5.53 21.32 7.73
CA TRP A 151 -5.50 20.45 6.56
C TRP A 151 -4.52 20.93 5.48
N TRP A 152 -4.67 22.19 5.06
CA TRP A 152 -3.83 22.75 4.00
C TRP A 152 -2.36 22.84 4.39
N LEU A 153 -2.06 23.21 5.63
CA LEU A 153 -0.67 23.32 6.09
C LEU A 153 0.06 21.96 6.06
N VAL A 154 -0.60 20.90 6.54
CA VAL A 154 -0.06 19.54 6.53
C VAL A 154 0.05 19.02 5.10
N THR A 155 -0.97 19.22 4.27
CA THR A 155 -0.96 18.81 2.86
C THR A 155 0.13 19.51 2.06
N LYS A 156 0.34 20.80 2.30
CA LYS A 156 1.43 21.56 1.68
C LYS A 156 2.80 20.97 2.03
N SER A 157 3.04 20.66 3.32
CA SER A 157 4.28 20.01 3.75
C SER A 157 4.45 18.63 3.12
N PHE A 158 3.37 17.86 2.96
CA PHE A 158 3.39 16.57 2.27
C PHE A 158 3.81 16.72 0.81
N LEU A 159 3.20 17.63 0.07
CA LEU A 159 3.49 17.84 -1.35
C LEU A 159 4.90 18.38 -1.59
N LEU A 160 5.34 19.36 -0.79
CA LEU A 160 6.62 20.04 -1.00
C LEU A 160 7.82 19.26 -0.47
N ASN A 161 7.66 18.46 0.58
CA ASN A 161 8.77 17.73 1.18
C ASN A 161 8.68 16.23 0.95
N ASN A 162 7.61 15.53 1.39
CA ASN A 162 7.52 14.07 1.23
C ASN A 162 7.48 13.66 -0.25
N LEU A 163 6.60 14.30 -1.05
CA LEU A 163 6.48 13.97 -2.47
C LEU A 163 7.73 14.38 -3.26
N PHE A 164 8.34 15.52 -2.96
CA PHE A 164 9.60 15.94 -3.58
C PHE A 164 10.73 14.94 -3.30
N ILE A 165 10.96 14.60 -2.00
CA ILE A 165 11.97 13.62 -1.61
C ILE A 165 11.71 12.28 -2.31
N PHE A 166 10.46 11.84 -2.31
CA PHE A 166 10.05 10.60 -2.95
C PHE A 166 10.39 10.58 -4.44
N VAL A 167 9.95 11.57 -5.21
CA VAL A 167 10.18 11.60 -6.67
C VAL A 167 11.66 11.65 -7.02
N VAL A 168 12.43 12.48 -6.31
CA VAL A 168 13.86 12.61 -6.58
C VAL A 168 14.61 11.33 -6.16
N ALA A 169 14.32 10.80 -4.97
CA ALA A 169 14.95 9.58 -4.49
C ALA A 169 14.60 8.38 -5.40
N GLU A 170 13.35 8.25 -5.87
CA GLU A 170 12.93 7.14 -6.74
C GLU A 170 13.69 7.12 -8.06
N ILE A 171 13.87 8.28 -8.71
CA ILE A 171 14.67 8.37 -9.94
C ILE A 171 16.12 7.92 -9.67
N LEU A 172 16.72 8.40 -8.57
CA LEU A 172 18.08 8.02 -8.21
C LEU A 172 18.18 6.55 -7.79
N VAL A 173 17.18 6.00 -7.11
CA VAL A 173 17.08 4.58 -6.72
C VAL A 173 17.09 3.68 -7.95
N LEU A 174 16.26 3.98 -8.95
CA LEU A 174 16.19 3.18 -10.18
C LEU A 174 17.52 3.19 -10.92
N VAL A 175 18.16 4.36 -11.05
CA VAL A 175 19.45 4.49 -11.73
C VAL A 175 20.57 3.82 -10.92
N TRP A 176 20.69 4.11 -9.64
CA TRP A 176 21.71 3.56 -8.76
C TRP A 176 21.55 2.04 -8.59
N GLY A 177 20.33 1.56 -8.38
CA GLY A 177 20.01 0.15 -8.30
C GLY A 177 20.41 -0.62 -9.56
N LEU A 178 20.22 -0.02 -10.76
CA LEU A 178 20.68 -0.61 -12.01
C LEU A 178 22.21 -0.70 -12.07
N VAL A 179 22.91 0.37 -11.70
CA VAL A 179 24.39 0.39 -11.65
C VAL A 179 24.91 -0.71 -10.73
N VAL A 180 24.34 -0.85 -9.54
CA VAL A 180 24.74 -1.86 -8.56
C VAL A 180 24.39 -3.27 -9.04
N ALA A 181 23.22 -3.47 -9.65
CA ALA A 181 22.84 -4.76 -10.23
C ALA A 181 23.82 -5.21 -11.32
N LEU A 182 24.17 -4.31 -12.23
CA LEU A 182 25.16 -4.60 -13.29
C LEU A 182 26.55 -4.88 -12.69
N ALA A 183 26.97 -4.12 -11.66
CA ALA A 183 28.23 -4.36 -10.95
C ALA A 183 28.27 -5.76 -10.31
N ARG A 184 27.16 -6.24 -9.74
CA ARG A 184 27.04 -7.59 -9.16
C ARG A 184 27.07 -8.70 -10.20
N MET A 185 26.72 -8.41 -11.45
CA MET A 185 26.64 -9.38 -12.55
C MET A 185 27.90 -9.37 -13.45
N LEU A 186 28.92 -8.57 -13.14
CA LEU A 186 30.15 -8.51 -13.95
C LEU A 186 30.80 -9.90 -14.11
N PRO A 187 31.10 -10.33 -15.34
CA PRO A 187 31.67 -11.64 -15.59
C PRO A 187 33.19 -11.70 -15.25
N GLY A 188 33.69 -12.90 -15.08
CA GLY A 188 35.11 -13.23 -15.03
C GLY A 188 35.84 -12.85 -13.72
N PRO A 189 37.13 -13.17 -13.64
CA PRO A 189 37.96 -12.90 -12.44
C PRO A 189 38.21 -11.42 -12.20
N ALA A 190 38.35 -10.63 -13.25
CA ALA A 190 38.58 -9.17 -13.15
C ALA A 190 37.39 -8.42 -12.52
N GLY A 191 36.18 -8.92 -12.67
CA GLY A 191 34.98 -8.37 -12.03
C GLY A 191 34.82 -8.72 -10.55
N LYS A 192 35.59 -9.66 -9.98
CA LYS A 192 35.41 -10.13 -8.60
C LYS A 192 35.48 -9.01 -7.55
N PRO A 193 36.42 -8.05 -7.56
CA PRO A 193 36.48 -7.00 -6.56
C PRO A 193 35.22 -6.10 -6.59
N ILE A 194 34.79 -5.70 -7.78
CA ILE A 194 33.59 -4.85 -7.94
C ILE A 194 32.35 -5.60 -7.51
N ARG A 195 32.21 -6.88 -7.88
CA ARG A 195 31.11 -7.72 -7.39
C ARG A 195 31.09 -7.81 -5.87
N ALA A 196 32.25 -8.04 -5.25
CA ALA A 196 32.34 -8.15 -3.80
C ALA A 196 31.88 -6.86 -3.12
N LEU A 197 32.35 -5.70 -3.60
CA LEU A 197 31.90 -4.40 -3.09
C LEU A 197 30.38 -4.19 -3.26
N ALA A 198 29.84 -4.54 -4.42
CA ALA A 198 28.40 -4.41 -4.69
C ALA A 198 27.56 -5.37 -3.82
N ILE A 199 28.07 -6.58 -3.53
CA ILE A 199 27.42 -7.52 -2.61
C ILE A 199 27.45 -6.96 -1.19
N ILE A 200 28.60 -6.54 -0.69
CA ILE A 200 28.75 -5.94 0.65
C ILE A 200 27.82 -4.74 0.80
N TYR A 201 27.78 -3.87 -0.21
CA TYR A 201 26.84 -2.74 -0.21
C TYR A 201 25.39 -3.19 -0.05
N CYS A 202 24.93 -4.13 -0.86
CA CYS A 202 23.55 -4.63 -0.77
C CYS A 202 23.26 -5.29 0.58
N ASP A 203 24.19 -6.08 1.11
CA ASP A 203 24.00 -6.78 2.38
C ASP A 203 23.91 -5.80 3.55
N VAL A 204 24.77 -4.77 3.56
CA VAL A 204 24.76 -3.72 4.58
C VAL A 204 23.46 -2.91 4.52
N PHE A 205 23.14 -2.31 3.36
CA PHE A 205 22.00 -1.39 3.28
C PHE A 205 20.64 -2.09 3.35
N ARG A 206 20.53 -3.37 2.98
CA ARG A 206 19.33 -4.17 3.19
C ARG A 206 19.23 -4.72 4.62
N GLY A 207 20.34 -4.88 5.32
CA GLY A 207 20.39 -5.28 6.72
C GLY A 207 20.11 -4.16 7.71
N LEU A 208 20.29 -2.90 7.32
CA LEU A 208 20.05 -1.75 8.16
C LEU A 208 18.57 -1.27 8.05
N PRO A 209 17.91 -0.98 9.18
CA PRO A 209 16.65 -0.24 9.14
C PRO A 209 16.81 1.13 8.47
N ALA A 210 15.86 1.52 7.61
CA ALA A 210 15.92 2.80 6.88
C ALA A 210 16.11 4.03 7.80
N VAL A 211 15.50 4.01 8.99
CA VAL A 211 15.65 5.06 9.99
C VAL A 211 17.11 5.20 10.48
N VAL A 212 17.83 4.08 10.63
CA VAL A 212 19.24 4.08 11.05
C VAL A 212 20.12 4.68 9.94
N THR A 213 19.87 4.30 8.69
CA THR A 213 20.56 4.89 7.53
C THR A 213 20.32 6.40 7.43
N LEU A 214 19.08 6.85 7.66
CA LEU A 214 18.73 8.27 7.71
C LEU A 214 19.51 9.01 8.82
N TYR A 215 19.65 8.43 10.01
CA TYR A 215 20.45 9.03 11.07
C TYR A 215 21.93 9.09 10.71
N LEU A 216 22.50 8.00 10.21
CA LEU A 216 23.94 7.95 9.90
C LEU A 216 24.31 8.89 8.74
N ILE A 217 23.52 8.89 7.67
CA ILE A 217 23.80 9.66 6.46
C ILE A 217 23.17 11.05 6.52
N GLY A 218 21.87 11.12 6.88
CA GLY A 218 21.11 12.37 6.87
C GLY A 218 21.52 13.34 7.99
N PHE A 219 21.94 12.83 9.13
CA PHE A 219 22.34 13.61 10.30
C PHE A 219 23.85 13.47 10.58
N GLY A 220 24.39 12.27 10.58
CA GLY A 220 25.77 12.01 10.95
C GLY A 220 26.79 12.62 9.98
N LEU A 221 26.59 12.48 8.65
CA LEU A 221 27.52 13.07 7.67
C LEU A 221 27.55 14.60 7.73
N PRO A 222 26.43 15.34 7.78
CA PRO A 222 26.45 16.79 7.97
C PRO A 222 27.23 17.25 9.20
N ILE A 223 27.10 16.53 10.33
CA ILE A 223 27.75 16.88 11.59
C ILE A 223 29.25 16.54 11.61
N SER A 224 29.67 15.53 10.83
CA SER A 224 31.04 15.05 10.82
C SER A 224 32.07 16.08 10.30
N GLY A 225 31.61 17.17 9.67
CA GLY A 225 32.45 18.15 9.00
C GLY A 225 33.07 17.67 7.67
N LEU A 226 32.84 16.41 7.28
CA LEU A 226 33.32 15.87 5.99
C LEU A 226 32.77 16.62 4.78
N PRO A 227 31.50 17.01 4.72
CA PRO A 227 31.00 17.81 3.60
C PRO A 227 31.68 19.16 3.47
N GLU A 228 31.98 19.81 4.60
CA GLU A 228 32.66 21.12 4.63
C GLU A 228 34.13 21.04 4.14
N LEU A 229 34.75 19.86 4.23
CA LEU A 229 36.10 19.61 3.71
C LEU A 229 36.11 19.23 2.23
N VAL A 230 35.11 18.47 1.78
CA VAL A 230 35.09 17.84 0.45
C VAL A 230 34.37 18.71 -0.57
N VAL A 231 33.21 19.26 -0.21
CA VAL A 231 32.37 20.01 -1.16
C VAL A 231 33.03 21.23 -1.74
N PRO A 232 33.75 22.11 -0.93
CA PRO A 232 34.46 23.24 -1.50
C PRO A 232 35.55 22.82 -2.47
N LYS A 233 36.27 21.72 -2.20
CA LYS A 233 37.30 21.20 -3.11
C LYS A 233 36.72 20.73 -4.44
N ILE A 234 35.57 20.04 -4.41
CA ILE A 234 34.90 19.58 -5.63
C ILE A 234 34.35 20.78 -6.41
N VAL A 235 33.68 21.71 -5.74
CA VAL A 235 33.13 22.91 -6.40
C VAL A 235 34.22 23.77 -6.97
N GLY A 236 35.37 23.91 -6.26
CA GLY A 236 36.53 24.65 -6.72
C GLY A 236 37.24 24.08 -7.96
N LEU A 237 36.94 22.81 -8.34
CA LEU A 237 37.39 22.24 -9.63
C LEU A 237 36.62 22.83 -10.83
N PHE A 238 35.43 23.36 -10.60
CA PHE A 238 34.51 23.83 -11.65
C PHE A 238 34.27 25.35 -11.58
N THR A 239 34.54 25.98 -10.43
CA THR A 239 34.28 27.41 -10.18
C THR A 239 35.40 28.02 -9.37
N ASP A 240 35.75 29.27 -9.70
CA ASP A 240 36.72 30.03 -8.91
C ASP A 240 36.07 30.48 -7.59
N LEU A 241 36.49 29.85 -6.50
CA LEU A 241 36.02 30.14 -5.15
C LEU A 241 36.90 31.14 -4.40
N SER A 242 38.01 31.61 -5.03
CA SER A 242 38.97 32.50 -4.40
C SER A 242 38.41 33.89 -4.07
N VAL A 243 37.31 34.26 -4.72
CA VAL A 243 36.63 35.56 -4.57
C VAL A 243 35.70 35.59 -3.34
N LEU A 244 35.36 34.42 -2.77
CA LEU A 244 34.41 34.32 -1.67
C LEU A 244 35.11 34.39 -0.31
N SER A 245 34.55 35.15 0.61
CA SER A 245 34.96 35.12 2.01
C SER A 245 34.68 33.73 2.64
N PRO A 246 35.41 33.34 3.72
CA PRO A 246 35.16 32.04 4.37
C PRO A 246 33.70 31.80 4.81
N ALA A 247 32.97 32.86 5.18
CA ALA A 247 31.57 32.77 5.57
C ALA A 247 30.63 32.52 4.35
N GLU A 248 30.90 33.23 3.23
CA GLU A 248 30.19 33.05 1.97
C GLU A 248 30.47 31.67 1.38
N LEU A 249 31.71 31.21 1.43
CA LEU A 249 32.11 29.87 1.00
C LEU A 249 31.33 28.78 1.77
N LYS A 250 31.25 28.89 3.10
CA LYS A 250 30.52 27.97 3.94
C LYS A 250 29.00 27.96 3.60
N THR A 251 28.44 29.11 3.30
CA THR A 251 27.03 29.23 2.93
C THR A 251 26.78 28.69 1.53
N ALA A 252 27.64 29.02 0.55
CA ALA A 252 27.51 28.58 -0.84
C ALA A 252 27.72 27.06 -1.02
N THR A 253 28.54 26.45 -0.17
CA THR A 253 28.85 25.01 -0.24
C THR A 253 28.00 24.15 0.71
N ARG A 254 27.10 24.76 1.48
CA ARG A 254 26.21 24.04 2.39
C ARG A 254 25.15 23.25 1.64
N ILE A 255 25.17 21.94 1.77
CA ILE A 255 24.12 21.06 1.21
C ILE A 255 22.91 21.08 2.16
N PRO A 256 21.70 21.44 1.68
CA PRO A 256 20.48 21.36 2.47
C PRO A 256 20.22 19.93 2.97
N VAL A 257 19.68 19.80 4.19
CA VAL A 257 19.44 18.51 4.86
C VAL A 257 18.57 17.57 4.01
N ILE A 258 17.67 18.12 3.21
CA ILE A 258 16.77 17.35 2.33
C ILE A 258 17.55 16.45 1.36
N TRP A 259 18.72 16.92 0.84
CA TRP A 259 19.55 16.13 -0.07
C TRP A 259 20.26 14.96 0.62
N TRP A 260 20.61 15.13 1.88
CA TRP A 260 21.15 14.04 2.70
C TRP A 260 20.10 12.95 2.95
N CYS A 261 18.84 13.35 3.16
CA CYS A 261 17.72 12.42 3.25
C CYS A 261 17.49 11.68 1.93
N VAL A 262 17.52 12.39 0.80
CA VAL A 262 17.43 11.78 -0.55
C VAL A 262 18.57 10.78 -0.74
N LEU A 263 19.81 11.13 -0.38
CA LEU A 263 20.96 10.21 -0.48
C LEU A 263 20.77 8.96 0.39
N ALA A 264 20.37 9.13 1.64
CA ALA A 264 20.14 8.02 2.56
C ALA A 264 19.09 7.03 2.03
N LEU A 265 17.95 7.55 1.55
CA LEU A 265 16.89 6.74 0.96
C LEU A 265 17.35 6.10 -0.36
N THR A 266 18.11 6.82 -1.19
CA THR A 266 18.67 6.30 -2.43
C THR A 266 19.60 5.12 -2.16
N LEU A 267 20.49 5.22 -1.18
CA LEU A 267 21.40 4.12 -0.83
C LEU A 267 20.64 2.92 -0.24
N THR A 268 19.63 3.17 0.59
CA THR A 268 18.83 2.09 1.18
C THR A 268 18.01 1.36 0.09
N TYR A 269 17.16 2.07 -0.63
CA TYR A 269 16.27 1.48 -1.63
C TYR A 269 17.00 1.04 -2.90
N GLY A 270 18.11 1.69 -3.25
CA GLY A 270 18.99 1.26 -4.33
C GLY A 270 19.55 -0.16 -4.13
N ALA A 271 19.78 -0.56 -2.88
CA ALA A 271 20.20 -1.92 -2.55
C ALA A 271 19.06 -2.95 -2.76
N TYR A 272 17.80 -2.61 -2.41
CA TYR A 272 16.63 -3.46 -2.68
C TYR A 272 16.38 -3.58 -4.19
N VAL A 273 16.33 -2.47 -4.89
CA VAL A 273 16.09 -2.41 -6.34
C VAL A 273 17.18 -3.13 -7.13
N ALA A 274 18.45 -3.04 -6.70
CA ALA A 274 19.55 -3.79 -7.30
C ALA A 274 19.32 -5.31 -7.23
N GLU A 275 18.79 -5.80 -6.14
CA GLU A 275 18.44 -7.21 -5.98
C GLU A 275 17.25 -7.60 -6.85
N VAL A 276 16.24 -6.74 -6.96
CA VAL A 276 15.09 -6.96 -7.84
C VAL A 276 15.54 -7.06 -9.30
N TYR A 277 16.39 -6.14 -9.76
CA TYR A 277 16.94 -6.18 -11.12
C TYR A 277 17.74 -7.47 -11.37
N ARG A 278 18.67 -7.82 -10.44
CA ARG A 278 19.48 -9.03 -10.56
C ARG A 278 18.60 -10.26 -10.61
N SER A 279 17.68 -10.43 -9.66
CA SER A 279 16.79 -11.60 -9.59
C SER A 279 15.89 -11.73 -10.81
N GLY A 280 15.40 -10.61 -11.34
CA GLY A 280 14.60 -10.62 -12.57
C GLY A 280 15.38 -11.09 -13.79
N ILE A 281 16.63 -10.64 -13.96
CA ILE A 281 17.48 -11.05 -15.06
C ILE A 281 17.87 -12.54 -14.92
N GLU A 282 18.27 -12.97 -13.73
CA GLU A 282 18.66 -14.36 -13.44
C GLU A 282 17.48 -15.34 -13.48
N SER A 283 16.25 -14.85 -13.36
CA SER A 283 15.04 -15.69 -13.43
C SER A 283 14.76 -16.25 -14.83
N ILE A 284 15.42 -15.72 -15.88
CA ILE A 284 15.22 -16.21 -17.25
C ILE A 284 15.95 -17.54 -17.42
N HIS A 285 15.20 -18.56 -17.84
CA HIS A 285 15.73 -19.91 -17.94
C HIS A 285 16.91 -19.99 -18.93
N TRP A 286 17.97 -20.68 -18.54
CA TRP A 286 19.21 -20.81 -19.32
C TRP A 286 19.00 -21.34 -20.73
N SER A 287 17.98 -22.21 -20.95
CA SER A 287 17.68 -22.76 -22.30
C SER A 287 17.31 -21.67 -23.30
N GLN A 288 16.65 -20.60 -22.91
CA GLN A 288 16.31 -19.48 -23.78
C GLN A 288 17.56 -18.70 -24.19
N VAL A 289 18.51 -18.55 -23.26
CA VAL A 289 19.80 -17.92 -23.53
C VAL A 289 20.60 -18.79 -24.50
N SER A 290 20.66 -20.11 -24.27
CA SER A 290 21.36 -21.06 -25.13
C SER A 290 20.74 -21.14 -26.52
N ALA A 291 19.41 -21.18 -26.65
CA ALA A 291 18.72 -21.18 -27.94
C ALA A 291 19.02 -19.89 -28.72
N ALA A 292 18.98 -18.74 -28.11
CA ALA A 292 19.33 -17.47 -28.75
C ALA A 292 20.80 -17.46 -29.24
N ARG A 293 21.72 -17.99 -28.44
CA ARG A 293 23.13 -18.11 -28.80
C ARG A 293 23.36 -19.10 -29.96
N SER A 294 22.62 -20.21 -29.98
CA SER A 294 22.66 -21.18 -31.08
C SER A 294 22.13 -20.61 -32.40
N LEU A 295 21.24 -19.63 -32.35
CA LEU A 295 20.78 -18.86 -33.51
C LEU A 295 21.76 -17.75 -33.95
N GLY A 296 22.98 -17.69 -33.34
CA GLY A 296 24.03 -16.75 -33.73
C GLY A 296 23.89 -15.35 -33.07
N LEU A 297 22.96 -15.14 -32.13
CA LEU A 297 22.83 -13.87 -31.44
C LEU A 297 24.06 -13.62 -30.55
N SER A 298 24.61 -12.41 -30.62
CA SER A 298 25.67 -11.96 -29.68
C SER A 298 25.11 -11.86 -28.26
N TYR A 299 26.00 -11.78 -27.26
CA TYR A 299 25.56 -11.59 -25.85
C TYR A 299 24.66 -10.36 -25.69
N MET A 300 25.02 -9.24 -26.28
CA MET A 300 24.23 -7.99 -26.19
C MET A 300 22.87 -8.12 -26.92
N GLN A 301 22.85 -8.83 -28.06
CA GLN A 301 21.59 -9.09 -28.77
C GLN A 301 20.69 -10.03 -27.95
N THR A 302 21.25 -11.09 -27.37
CA THR A 302 20.52 -12.01 -26.48
C THR A 302 19.94 -11.24 -25.27
N MET A 303 20.75 -10.38 -24.66
CA MET A 303 20.30 -9.53 -23.56
C MET A 303 19.13 -8.63 -23.99
N ARG A 304 19.31 -7.90 -25.10
CA ARG A 304 18.34 -6.88 -25.57
C ARG A 304 17.03 -7.49 -26.08
N TYR A 305 17.10 -8.60 -26.81
CA TYR A 305 15.92 -9.13 -27.51
C TYR A 305 15.24 -10.28 -26.78
N VAL A 306 15.93 -10.99 -25.90
CA VAL A 306 15.40 -12.17 -25.20
C VAL A 306 15.26 -11.93 -23.70
N ILE A 307 16.33 -11.51 -23.03
CA ILE A 307 16.36 -11.45 -21.56
C ILE A 307 15.62 -10.22 -21.03
N ILE A 308 16.02 -9.02 -21.45
CA ILE A 308 15.47 -7.77 -20.91
C ILE A 308 13.94 -7.68 -21.04
N PRO A 309 13.33 -7.98 -22.22
CA PRO A 309 11.87 -7.87 -22.35
C PRO A 309 11.10 -8.79 -21.40
N GLN A 310 11.66 -9.94 -21.07
CA GLN A 310 11.06 -10.89 -20.13
C GLN A 310 11.35 -10.50 -18.68
N ALA A 311 12.59 -10.10 -18.37
CA ALA A 311 12.99 -9.65 -17.04
C ALA A 311 12.17 -8.45 -16.58
N VAL A 312 11.96 -7.44 -17.44
CA VAL A 312 11.15 -6.25 -17.13
C VAL A 312 9.75 -6.63 -16.65
N LYS A 313 9.09 -7.59 -17.29
CA LYS A 313 7.77 -8.05 -16.86
C LYS A 313 7.80 -8.66 -15.46
N ARG A 314 8.85 -9.40 -15.10
CA ARG A 314 8.99 -10.07 -13.80
C ARG A 314 9.38 -9.13 -12.67
N ILE A 315 10.14 -8.07 -12.96
CA ILE A 315 10.59 -7.11 -11.94
C ILE A 315 9.56 -6.02 -11.65
N LEU A 316 8.56 -5.81 -12.52
CA LEU A 316 7.64 -4.69 -12.40
C LEU A 316 6.86 -4.71 -11.07
N ALA A 317 6.32 -5.86 -10.68
CA ALA A 317 5.56 -5.98 -9.44
C ALA A 317 6.42 -5.78 -8.17
N PRO A 318 7.61 -6.42 -8.02
CA PRO A 318 8.53 -6.11 -6.93
C PRO A 318 8.96 -4.64 -6.89
N LEU A 319 9.31 -4.03 -8.03
CA LEU A 319 9.68 -2.61 -8.09
C LEU A 319 8.57 -1.69 -7.60
N LEU A 320 7.32 -1.96 -7.98
CA LEU A 320 6.18 -1.18 -7.51
C LEU A 320 5.93 -1.33 -6.00
N ASN A 321 6.25 -2.49 -5.41
CA ASN A 321 6.21 -2.67 -3.97
C ASN A 321 7.30 -1.85 -3.26
N ASP A 322 8.52 -1.83 -3.80
CA ASP A 322 9.62 -1.00 -3.27
C ASP A 322 9.29 0.50 -3.40
N PHE A 323 8.68 0.91 -4.51
CA PHE A 323 8.17 2.26 -4.75
C PHE A 323 7.15 2.69 -3.65
N ILE A 324 6.19 1.83 -3.32
CA ILE A 324 5.24 2.10 -2.23
C ILE A 324 5.95 2.14 -0.87
N GLY A 325 6.96 1.30 -0.67
CA GLY A 325 7.81 1.30 0.52
C GLY A 325 8.56 2.61 0.69
N LEU A 326 9.30 3.04 -0.33
CA LEU A 326 10.04 4.31 -0.35
C LEU A 326 9.12 5.50 -0.05
N GLN A 327 7.93 5.53 -0.66
CA GLN A 327 6.95 6.60 -0.41
C GLN A 327 6.58 6.70 1.08
N LYS A 328 6.34 5.58 1.76
CA LYS A 328 6.03 5.56 3.19
C LYS A 328 7.23 6.00 4.03
N ASP A 329 8.42 5.58 3.67
CA ASP A 329 9.65 5.87 4.40
C ASP A 329 10.09 7.32 4.25
N THR A 330 9.51 8.11 3.32
CA THR A 330 9.69 9.57 3.33
C THR A 330 9.18 10.23 4.61
N ALA A 331 8.27 9.62 5.37
CA ALA A 331 7.85 10.11 6.67
C ALA A 331 8.93 9.96 7.76
N LEU A 332 9.96 9.14 7.53
CA LEU A 332 11.07 8.97 8.47
C LEU A 332 12.06 10.14 8.46
N VAL A 333 12.04 11.00 7.43
CA VAL A 333 12.96 12.13 7.30
C VAL A 333 12.83 13.16 8.43
N GLN A 334 11.70 13.15 9.15
CA GLN A 334 11.50 13.94 10.35
C GLN A 334 12.59 13.74 11.41
N VAL A 335 13.18 12.53 11.49
CA VAL A 335 14.21 12.20 12.50
C VAL A 335 15.48 13.01 12.31
N VAL A 336 15.69 13.53 11.09
CA VAL A 336 16.83 14.37 10.72
C VAL A 336 16.50 15.88 10.83
N GLY A 337 15.25 16.22 11.19
CA GLY A 337 14.80 17.60 11.40
C GLY A 337 14.15 18.25 10.17
N VAL A 338 13.90 17.51 9.09
CA VAL A 338 13.10 18.02 7.95
C VAL A 338 11.66 18.25 8.42
N ILE A 339 11.09 19.41 8.08
CA ILE A 339 9.69 19.73 8.37
C ILE A 339 8.80 19.12 7.26
N ASP A 340 8.71 17.81 7.25
CA ASP A 340 7.80 17.06 6.41
C ASP A 340 6.37 17.06 6.98
N ALA A 341 5.43 16.39 6.34
CA ALA A 341 4.04 16.34 6.83
C ALA A 341 3.91 15.77 8.24
N PHE A 342 4.69 14.73 8.56
CA PHE A 342 4.61 14.10 9.87
C PHE A 342 5.22 14.98 10.97
N ASN A 343 6.36 15.61 10.73
CA ASN A 343 6.96 16.57 11.66
C ASN A 343 6.06 17.80 11.84
N GLN A 344 5.49 18.33 10.75
CA GLN A 344 4.51 19.44 10.82
C GLN A 344 3.31 19.06 11.66
N SER A 345 2.76 17.87 11.48
CA SER A 345 1.62 17.38 12.26
C SER A 345 1.97 17.18 13.73
N ARG A 346 3.18 16.73 14.03
CA ARG A 346 3.72 16.57 15.39
C ARG A 346 3.84 17.92 16.12
N ILE A 347 4.34 18.95 15.43
CA ILE A 347 4.40 20.32 15.98
C ILE A 347 2.99 20.82 16.31
N ILE A 348 2.02 20.62 15.40
CA ILE A 348 0.62 20.99 15.65
C ILE A 348 0.05 20.19 16.83
N ALA A 349 0.31 18.88 16.86
CA ALA A 349 -0.18 18.00 17.92
C ALA A 349 0.35 18.40 19.30
N SER A 350 1.64 18.75 19.40
CA SER A 350 2.26 19.23 20.66
C SER A 350 1.66 20.55 21.13
N ASN A 351 1.40 21.48 20.21
CA ASN A 351 0.83 22.79 20.55
C ASN A 351 -0.65 22.74 20.92
N ALA A 352 -1.40 21.81 20.31
CA ALA A 352 -2.84 21.66 20.53
C ALA A 352 -3.20 20.57 21.55
N PHE A 353 -2.21 19.81 22.05
CA PHE A 353 -2.42 18.59 22.85
C PHE A 353 -3.42 17.63 22.21
N ASN A 354 -3.32 17.45 20.89
CA ASN A 354 -4.31 16.77 20.07
C ASN A 354 -3.66 16.12 18.84
N LEU A 355 -3.93 14.84 18.59
CA LEU A 355 -3.33 14.05 17.51
C LEU A 355 -4.09 14.15 16.18
N SER A 356 -5.14 14.94 16.08
CA SER A 356 -5.96 15.04 14.85
C SER A 356 -5.16 15.51 13.63
N ALA A 357 -4.10 16.30 13.83
CA ALA A 357 -3.19 16.69 12.75
C ALA A 357 -2.38 15.47 12.21
N VAL A 358 -2.03 14.51 13.07
CA VAL A 358 -1.37 13.26 12.68
C VAL A 358 -2.33 12.38 11.87
N THR A 359 -3.62 12.40 12.21
CA THR A 359 -4.67 11.71 11.46
C THR A 359 -4.76 12.24 10.02
N ILE A 360 -4.56 13.55 9.78
CA ILE A 360 -4.49 14.11 8.42
C ILE A 360 -3.37 13.42 7.62
N VAL A 361 -2.19 13.28 8.21
CA VAL A 361 -1.05 12.59 7.54
C VAL A 361 -1.39 11.15 7.21
N ALA A 362 -2.00 10.43 8.16
CA ALA A 362 -2.44 9.06 7.92
C ALA A 362 -3.43 8.97 6.73
N ILE A 363 -4.39 9.89 6.68
CA ILE A 363 -5.35 9.97 5.56
C ILE A 363 -4.62 10.24 4.23
N LEU A 364 -3.68 11.18 4.17
CA LEU A 364 -2.92 11.51 2.95
C LEU A 364 -2.12 10.30 2.44
N PHE A 365 -1.39 9.60 3.32
CA PHE A 365 -0.66 8.39 2.94
C PHE A 365 -1.59 7.28 2.46
N VAL A 366 -2.70 7.03 3.14
CA VAL A 366 -3.69 6.01 2.78
C VAL A 366 -4.33 6.30 1.42
N LEU A 367 -4.72 7.57 1.18
CA LEU A 367 -5.34 8.00 -0.08
C LEU A 367 -4.44 7.78 -1.30
N ILE A 368 -3.13 7.86 -1.13
CA ILE A 368 -2.17 7.63 -2.22
C ILE A 368 -1.79 6.15 -2.30
N THR A 369 -1.50 5.51 -1.16
CA THR A 369 -0.98 4.15 -1.11
C THR A 369 -2.00 3.10 -1.54
N ILE A 370 -3.29 3.24 -1.15
CA ILE A 370 -4.33 2.24 -1.51
C ILE A 370 -4.52 2.13 -3.03
N PRO A 371 -4.71 3.23 -3.79
CA PRO A 371 -4.83 3.13 -5.25
C PRO A 371 -3.59 2.51 -5.90
N GLN A 372 -2.39 2.85 -5.42
CA GLN A 372 -1.14 2.27 -5.90
C GLN A 372 -1.09 0.76 -5.65
N ALA A 373 -1.38 0.31 -4.43
CA ALA A 373 -1.41 -1.10 -4.08
C ALA A 373 -2.42 -1.89 -4.95
N ARG A 374 -3.64 -1.34 -5.14
CA ARG A 374 -4.65 -1.96 -6.02
C ARG A 374 -4.23 -2.00 -7.49
N PHE A 375 -3.47 -1.02 -7.94
CA PHE A 375 -2.91 -1.04 -9.28
C PHE A 375 -1.87 -2.15 -9.44
N VAL A 376 -0.99 -2.32 -8.45
CA VAL A 376 0.00 -3.43 -8.41
C VAL A 376 -0.70 -4.79 -8.42
N ASP A 377 -1.71 -4.99 -7.57
CA ASP A 377 -2.49 -6.23 -7.51
C ASP A 377 -3.06 -6.60 -8.90
N LYS A 378 -3.67 -5.62 -9.59
CA LYS A 378 -4.21 -5.83 -10.94
C LYS A 378 -3.15 -6.18 -11.99
N LEU A 379 -1.93 -5.62 -11.87
CA LEU A 379 -0.82 -5.98 -12.77
C LEU A 379 -0.38 -7.42 -12.54
N ILE A 380 -0.23 -7.83 -11.27
CA ILE A 380 0.12 -9.21 -10.89
C ILE A 380 -0.93 -10.21 -11.40
N GLU A 381 -2.22 -9.91 -11.19
CA GLU A 381 -3.32 -10.75 -11.66
C GLU A 381 -3.31 -10.92 -13.20
N ARG A 382 -3.06 -9.83 -13.94
CA ARG A 382 -2.98 -9.86 -15.41
C ARG A 382 -1.79 -10.69 -15.91
N ASP A 383 -0.64 -10.59 -15.24
CA ASP A 383 0.55 -11.36 -15.61
C ASP A 383 0.35 -12.85 -15.33
N ASN A 384 -0.22 -13.19 -14.17
CA ASN A 384 -0.57 -14.57 -13.82
C ASN A 384 -1.61 -15.18 -14.78
N ALA A 385 -2.62 -14.41 -15.20
CA ALA A 385 -3.64 -14.87 -16.15
C ALA A 385 -3.01 -15.17 -17.54
N ARG A 386 -2.08 -14.33 -18.01
CA ARG A 386 -1.37 -14.54 -19.28
C ARG A 386 -0.46 -15.78 -19.22
N THR A 387 0.22 -16.00 -18.11
CA THR A 387 1.09 -17.17 -17.93
C THR A 387 0.31 -18.47 -17.92
N ARG A 388 -0.93 -18.47 -17.35
CA ARG A 388 -1.83 -19.64 -17.34
C ARG A 388 -2.48 -19.91 -18.71
N ALA A 389 -2.71 -18.88 -19.52
CA ALA A 389 -3.32 -19.02 -20.85
C ALA A 389 -2.32 -19.38 -21.96
N GLY A 390 -1.02 -19.24 -21.74
CA GLY A 390 0.05 -19.53 -22.69
C GLY A 390 0.83 -20.83 -22.41
N GLY A 391 0.47 -21.59 -21.39
CA GLY A 391 0.93 -22.95 -21.09
C GLY A 391 -0.19 -23.94 -21.28
#